data_0509e27b2755156b146597c66ca3a453
#
_entry.id   0509e27b2755156b146597c66ca3a453
#
_cell.length_a   1.000
_cell.length_b   1.000
_cell.length_c   1.000
_cell.angle_alpha   90.00
_cell.angle_beta   90.00
_cell.angle_gamma   90.00
#
_symmetry.space_group_name_H-M   'P 1'
#
loop_
_entity.id
_entity.type
_entity.pdbx_description
1 polymer ?
#
loop_
_entity_poly.entity_id
_entity_poly.type
_entity_poly.pdbx_seq_one_letter_code
_entity_poly.pdbx_strand_id
1 'polypeptide(L)'
;MRFFRKSATEAHEKGTPANSTPADTPPRGPSPEADLHVSQGRVPFIAVILGACASIGGFMFGYESGQISGFLAMSDFIERFGDNGEFSPVRQGTIVGLLAIGTLFGCLCSAPLADTYGRRLTISGSAFFYIVGVIIEITSESVWVQFAMGRFAAGLGIGALSTVVPMYQSESIPKRIRGATVSSYQLMITLGIWTAYMINYGTVKDYSNSAQWRIPNGLSALWAIILGSTILLLPESPRYAYRKGRIDEARMNMARLNGVDPHSAFIDSEIREIQEKLEAESVGGDHPWHEIFTGPRMLYRTLLGMVLQAGQQLTGANYFFYYGTTIFTATGLENSYVTSIILGTVNVAATIVGLWIVENVGRRKAMMTGAAWMGVCLFIYSFVGHYQLDQDNPQSTPQAGNIMIVFTCLFIAAFATTWGPLVWAIVGELYPARYRATCMALATASNWLFNFLISFFSTMITRKIDYFYGLVFGTCCFALFFVVYFFMIETKDRSLEEIDTMYVLHVNPITSSKFDAGSLRKDGLIDTDRLELGAGARTFSKAEQAGQNGHSNGILEPAERQELQV
;
A
#
# COMPACT_ATOMS: atom_id res chain seq x y z
N MET A 1 -24.54 7.29 24.44
CA MET A 1 -24.83 8.68 24.89
C MET A 1 -25.46 9.39 23.71
N ARG A 2 -26.72 9.51 23.68
CA ARG A 2 -27.73 10.56 23.99
C ARG A 2 -27.30 11.96 23.54
N PHE A 3 -28.18 12.53 22.73
CA PHE A 3 -28.73 13.89 22.59
C PHE A 3 -28.68 14.30 21.10
N PHE A 4 -29.73 14.78 20.45
CA PHE A 4 -30.92 15.56 20.79
C PHE A 4 -32.03 15.33 19.75
N ARG A 5 -33.12 15.41 20.09
CA ARG A 5 -34.54 15.54 20.13
C ARG A 5 -35.04 17.00 19.90
N LYS A 6 -36.23 17.07 19.24
CA LYS A 6 -37.22 18.13 19.10
C LYS A 6 -37.04 19.11 17.91
N SER A 7 -38.09 19.48 17.24
CA SER A 7 -39.47 19.73 17.66
C SER A 7 -40.44 19.74 16.47
N ALA A 8 -41.67 19.38 16.76
CA ALA A 8 -42.88 19.50 15.95
C ALA A 8 -43.50 20.93 16.01
N THR A 9 -44.38 21.24 15.08
CA THR A 9 -45.67 21.95 15.25
C THR A 9 -46.34 22.03 13.88
N GLU A 10 -47.49 21.35 13.62
CA GLU A 10 -48.88 21.81 13.60
C GLU A 10 -49.14 23.03 12.69
N ALA A 11 -50.13 23.15 11.87
CA ALA A 11 -51.52 22.64 11.89
C ALA A 11 -52.29 23.04 10.62
N HIS A 12 -53.49 22.43 10.51
CA HIS A 12 -54.73 22.87 9.89
C HIS A 12 -54.88 22.80 8.35
N GLU A 13 -55.83 22.17 7.87
CA GLU A 13 -57.22 21.73 7.98
C GLU A 13 -57.99 22.01 6.65
N LYS A 14 -58.82 21.02 6.28
CA LYS A 14 -60.07 21.07 5.56
C LYS A 14 -60.15 21.02 4.03
N GLY A 15 -60.85 19.98 3.60
CA GLY A 15 -61.57 19.95 2.36
C GLY A 15 -61.76 18.60 1.69
N THR A 16 -62.70 17.77 2.13
CA THR A 16 -63.33 16.69 1.33
C THR A 16 -64.47 17.32 0.49
N PRO A 17 -64.88 16.78 -0.67
CA PRO A 17 -65.33 15.41 -0.88
C PRO A 17 -65.09 14.79 -2.28
N ALA A 18 -65.43 13.54 -2.38
CA ALA A 18 -66.09 12.80 -3.47
C ALA A 18 -65.30 11.63 -4.09
N ASN A 19 -65.74 10.47 -3.69
CA ASN A 19 -65.84 9.17 -4.37
C ASN A 19 -65.40 9.14 -5.85
N SER A 20 -64.37 8.34 -6.12
CA SER A 20 -64.22 7.55 -7.33
C SER A 20 -63.52 6.24 -6.99
N THR A 21 -64.14 5.13 -7.34
CA THR A 21 -63.68 3.74 -7.24
C THR A 21 -62.26 3.55 -7.71
N PRO A 22 -61.40 2.80 -6.97
CA PRO A 22 -60.05 2.51 -7.44
C PRO A 22 -60.11 1.42 -8.53
N ALA A 23 -59.66 1.75 -9.72
CA ALA A 23 -59.27 0.77 -10.70
C ALA A 23 -58.06 -0.01 -10.16
N ASP A 24 -58.08 -1.34 -10.28
CA ASP A 24 -57.00 -2.27 -9.96
C ASP A 24 -55.71 -1.85 -10.66
N THR A 25 -54.86 -1.12 -9.96
CA THR A 25 -53.46 -0.94 -10.35
C THR A 25 -52.70 -2.16 -9.85
N PRO A 26 -51.97 -2.89 -10.71
CA PRO A 26 -51.12 -3.96 -10.26
C PRO A 26 -50.07 -3.41 -9.24
N PRO A 27 -49.64 -4.23 -8.26
CA PRO A 27 -48.72 -3.78 -7.24
C PRO A 27 -47.49 -3.19 -7.93
N ARG A 28 -47.20 -1.92 -7.71
CA ARG A 28 -45.94 -1.29 -8.12
C ARG A 28 -44.83 -2.06 -7.46
N GLY A 29 -44.01 -2.72 -8.25
CA GLY A 29 -42.73 -3.22 -7.76
C GLY A 29 -41.93 -2.10 -7.06
N PRO A 30 -41.03 -2.46 -6.15
CA PRO A 30 -40.27 -1.46 -5.41
C PRO A 30 -39.67 -0.43 -6.37
N SER A 31 -39.79 0.84 -6.02
CA SER A 31 -39.27 1.92 -6.86
C SER A 31 -37.74 1.79 -6.96
N PRO A 32 -37.12 2.13 -8.11
CA PRO A 32 -35.65 2.07 -8.25
C PRO A 32 -34.90 2.85 -7.16
N GLU A 33 -35.50 3.88 -6.58
CA GLU A 33 -34.95 4.62 -5.44
C GLU A 33 -34.98 3.81 -4.12
N ALA A 34 -35.99 2.94 -3.92
CA ALA A 34 -36.08 2.08 -2.74
C ALA A 34 -34.95 1.00 -2.76
N ASP A 35 -34.63 0.46 -3.95
CA ASP A 35 -33.53 -0.50 -4.11
C ASP A 35 -32.14 0.14 -3.88
N LEU A 36 -31.97 1.40 -4.26
CA LEU A 36 -30.77 2.19 -3.96
C LEU A 36 -30.59 2.44 -2.45
N HIS A 37 -31.69 2.70 -1.73
CA HIS A 37 -31.65 2.90 -0.27
C HIS A 37 -31.46 1.61 0.53
N VAL A 38 -31.97 0.47 0.08
CA VAL A 38 -31.80 -0.84 0.75
C VAL A 38 -30.36 -1.30 0.69
N SER A 39 -29.60 -1.01 -0.37
CA SER A 39 -28.18 -1.36 -0.49
C SER A 39 -27.26 -0.55 0.43
N GLN A 40 -27.70 0.59 0.95
CA GLN A 40 -26.92 1.46 1.84
C GLN A 40 -26.90 1.01 3.31
N GLY A 41 -27.71 0.03 3.71
CA GLY A 41 -28.00 -0.27 5.13
C GLY A 41 -27.04 -1.23 5.84
N ARG A 42 -26.53 -2.28 5.20
CA ARG A 42 -25.69 -3.30 5.85
C ARG A 42 -24.56 -3.75 4.95
N VAL A 43 -23.36 -3.83 5.53
CA VAL A 43 -22.21 -4.44 4.84
C VAL A 43 -22.39 -5.95 4.84
N PRO A 44 -22.39 -6.63 3.67
CA PRO A 44 -22.55 -8.06 3.61
C PRO A 44 -21.39 -8.78 4.31
N PHE A 45 -21.72 -9.81 5.09
CA PHE A 45 -20.75 -10.58 5.85
C PHE A 45 -19.64 -11.19 4.96
N ILE A 46 -19.99 -11.58 3.74
CA ILE A 46 -19.04 -12.14 2.78
C ILE A 46 -17.96 -11.12 2.35
N ALA A 47 -18.31 -9.84 2.22
CA ALA A 47 -17.35 -8.79 1.89
C ALA A 47 -16.37 -8.55 3.06
N VAL A 48 -16.84 -8.64 4.30
CA VAL A 48 -15.98 -8.55 5.50
C VAL A 48 -15.03 -9.74 5.58
N ILE A 49 -15.56 -10.98 5.36
CA ILE A 49 -14.73 -12.18 5.32
C ILE A 49 -13.67 -12.07 4.22
N LEU A 50 -14.06 -11.63 3.01
CA LEU A 50 -13.12 -11.46 1.91
C LEU A 50 -12.00 -10.48 2.28
N GLY A 51 -12.36 -9.34 2.84
CA GLY A 51 -11.39 -8.35 3.30
C GLY A 51 -10.44 -8.90 4.35
N ALA A 52 -10.97 -9.57 5.37
CA ALA A 52 -10.19 -10.16 6.46
C ALA A 52 -9.28 -11.30 5.96
N CYS A 53 -9.81 -12.24 5.17
CA CYS A 53 -9.03 -13.35 4.62
C CYS A 53 -7.92 -12.86 3.69
N ALA A 54 -8.22 -11.93 2.79
CA ALA A 54 -7.21 -11.37 1.91
C ALA A 54 -6.11 -10.64 2.70
N SER A 55 -6.45 -9.94 3.79
CA SER A 55 -5.48 -9.23 4.63
C SER A 55 -4.48 -10.16 5.33
N ILE A 56 -4.73 -11.47 5.41
CA ILE A 56 -3.74 -12.46 5.89
C ILE A 56 -2.46 -12.42 5.04
N GLY A 57 -2.54 -12.04 3.75
CA GLY A 57 -1.34 -11.83 2.93
C GLY A 57 -0.43 -10.74 3.49
N GLY A 58 -0.99 -9.65 4.04
CA GLY A 58 -0.23 -8.64 4.77
C GLY A 58 0.37 -9.17 6.07
N PHE A 59 -0.41 -9.96 6.82
CA PHE A 59 0.07 -10.61 8.03
C PHE A 59 1.28 -11.54 7.77
N MET A 60 1.24 -12.34 6.69
CA MET A 60 2.34 -13.20 6.28
C MET A 60 3.62 -12.40 5.97
N PHE A 61 3.49 -11.29 5.24
CA PHE A 61 4.62 -10.40 4.97
C PHE A 61 5.22 -9.84 6.26
N GLY A 62 4.39 -9.36 7.17
CA GLY A 62 4.85 -8.84 8.47
C GLY A 62 5.50 -9.91 9.33
N TYR A 63 4.89 -11.09 9.39
CA TYR A 63 5.40 -12.22 10.16
C TYR A 63 6.79 -12.65 9.67
N GLU A 64 6.98 -12.76 8.36
CA GLU A 64 8.25 -13.10 7.72
C GLU A 64 9.36 -12.07 8.01
N SER A 65 8.97 -10.79 8.02
CA SER A 65 9.89 -9.69 8.33
C SER A 65 10.29 -9.67 9.80
N GLY A 66 9.35 -9.98 10.71
CA GLY A 66 9.60 -9.98 12.16
C GLY A 66 10.39 -11.20 12.64
N GLN A 67 10.12 -12.40 12.09
CA GLN A 67 10.74 -13.63 12.59
C GLN A 67 12.26 -13.65 12.40
N ILE A 68 12.78 -13.11 11.28
CA ILE A 68 14.21 -13.14 10.98
C ILE A 68 15.05 -12.39 12.00
N SER A 69 14.52 -11.28 12.56
CA SER A 69 15.21 -10.52 13.59
C SER A 69 15.53 -11.38 14.83
N GLY A 70 14.58 -12.25 15.22
CA GLY A 70 14.81 -13.19 16.32
C GLY A 70 15.78 -14.31 15.96
N PHE A 71 15.67 -14.88 14.75
CA PHE A 71 16.53 -15.98 14.31
C PHE A 71 18.00 -15.60 14.36
N LEU A 72 18.34 -14.40 13.94
CA LEU A 72 19.73 -13.91 13.94
C LEU A 72 20.37 -13.79 15.34
N ALA A 73 19.56 -13.83 16.40
CA ALA A 73 20.01 -13.79 17.80
C ALA A 73 19.85 -15.15 18.52
N MET A 74 19.28 -16.17 17.87
CA MET A 74 19.10 -17.51 18.44
C MET A 74 20.42 -18.30 18.41
N SER A 75 20.77 -18.92 19.54
CA SER A 75 22.03 -19.68 19.68
C SER A 75 22.15 -20.84 18.70
N ASP A 76 21.11 -21.68 18.57
CA ASP A 76 21.11 -22.82 17.63
C ASP A 76 21.19 -22.35 16.16
N PHE A 77 20.56 -21.23 15.82
CA PHE A 77 20.61 -20.66 14.47
C PHE A 77 22.02 -20.15 14.12
N ILE A 78 22.67 -19.48 15.08
CA ILE A 78 24.04 -18.98 14.92
C ILE A 78 25.03 -20.16 14.85
N GLU A 79 24.86 -21.19 15.68
CA GLU A 79 25.72 -22.38 15.66
C GLU A 79 25.67 -23.14 14.33
N ARG A 80 24.46 -23.29 13.75
CA ARG A 80 24.23 -24.02 12.48
C ARG A 80 24.64 -23.26 11.23
N PHE A 81 24.36 -21.98 11.19
CA PHE A 81 24.48 -21.16 9.98
C PHE A 81 25.55 -20.07 10.08
N GLY A 82 26.12 -19.86 11.25
CA GLY A 82 27.24 -18.93 11.47
C GLY A 82 28.62 -19.49 11.08
N ASP A 83 29.61 -18.63 11.19
CA ASP A 83 31.02 -18.97 11.06
C ASP A 83 31.68 -18.87 12.45
N ASN A 84 32.13 -19.99 13.03
CA ASN A 84 32.78 -20.01 14.35
C ASN A 84 31.99 -19.34 15.48
N GLY A 85 30.66 -19.48 15.48
CA GLY A 85 29.78 -18.91 16.52
C GLY A 85 29.30 -17.48 16.29
N GLU A 86 29.64 -16.91 15.13
CA GLU A 86 29.15 -15.58 14.72
C GLU A 86 28.74 -15.56 13.25
N PHE A 87 27.92 -14.58 12.86
CA PHE A 87 27.63 -14.34 11.45
C PHE A 87 28.68 -13.41 10.83
N SER A 88 29.23 -13.81 9.69
CA SER A 88 29.91 -12.84 8.82
C SER A 88 28.88 -11.86 8.25
N PRO A 89 29.23 -10.56 8.07
CA PRO A 89 28.27 -9.56 7.57
C PRO A 89 27.66 -9.93 6.22
N VAL A 90 28.44 -10.53 5.34
CA VAL A 90 27.98 -10.96 4.02
C VAL A 90 26.94 -12.07 4.14
N ARG A 91 27.20 -13.08 4.98
CA ARG A 91 26.29 -14.20 5.19
C ARG A 91 24.97 -13.73 5.82
N GLN A 92 25.05 -12.92 6.87
CA GLN A 92 23.89 -12.35 7.55
C GLN A 92 23.06 -11.49 6.58
N GLY A 93 23.71 -10.58 5.84
CA GLY A 93 23.07 -9.75 4.84
C GLY A 93 22.43 -10.57 3.71
N THR A 94 23.07 -11.68 3.28
CA THR A 94 22.51 -12.57 2.25
C THR A 94 21.25 -13.29 2.76
N ILE A 95 21.30 -13.85 3.97
CA ILE A 95 20.14 -14.53 4.58
C ILE A 95 18.95 -13.58 4.68
N VAL A 96 19.14 -12.33 5.09
CA VAL A 96 18.06 -11.36 5.20
C VAL A 96 17.64 -10.82 3.83
N GLY A 97 18.61 -10.46 2.98
CA GLY A 97 18.37 -9.75 1.73
C GLY A 97 17.77 -10.61 0.60
N LEU A 98 18.01 -11.92 0.56
CA LEU A 98 17.48 -12.77 -0.50
C LEU A 98 15.95 -12.83 -0.52
N LEU A 99 15.28 -12.68 0.64
CA LEU A 99 13.84 -12.49 0.67
C LEU A 99 13.42 -11.27 -0.16
N ALA A 100 14.08 -10.13 0.01
CA ALA A 100 13.73 -8.89 -0.68
C ALA A 100 13.96 -8.98 -2.20
N ILE A 101 14.99 -9.71 -2.65
CA ILE A 101 15.15 -9.99 -4.09
C ILE A 101 14.01 -10.89 -4.59
N GLY A 102 13.67 -11.95 -3.85
CA GLY A 102 12.53 -12.79 -4.18
C GLY A 102 11.23 -11.97 -4.29
N THR A 103 10.98 -11.06 -3.34
CA THR A 103 9.80 -10.19 -3.37
C THR A 103 9.79 -9.24 -4.56
N LEU A 104 10.93 -8.70 -4.97
CA LEU A 104 11.05 -7.88 -6.17
C LEU A 104 10.59 -8.65 -7.42
N PHE A 105 11.11 -9.86 -7.63
CA PHE A 105 10.70 -10.68 -8.78
C PHE A 105 9.25 -11.14 -8.67
N GLY A 106 8.80 -11.55 -7.48
CA GLY A 106 7.41 -11.94 -7.23
C GLY A 106 6.42 -10.82 -7.55
N CYS A 107 6.72 -9.59 -7.14
CA CYS A 107 5.93 -8.41 -7.44
C CYS A 107 5.83 -8.15 -8.96
N LEU A 108 6.95 -8.17 -9.67
CA LEU A 108 6.99 -7.92 -11.12
C LEU A 108 6.25 -9.00 -11.93
N CYS A 109 6.34 -10.26 -11.52
CA CYS A 109 5.68 -11.37 -12.19
C CYS A 109 4.19 -11.49 -11.83
N SER A 110 3.74 -10.89 -10.76
CA SER A 110 2.39 -11.08 -10.23
C SER A 110 1.28 -10.49 -11.11
N ALA A 111 1.51 -9.33 -11.73
CA ALA A 111 0.50 -8.65 -12.54
C ALA A 111 0.11 -9.47 -13.79
N PRO A 112 1.04 -9.96 -14.63
CA PRO A 112 0.71 -10.84 -15.74
C PRO A 112 -0.01 -12.13 -15.31
N LEU A 113 0.39 -12.72 -14.17
CA LEU A 113 -0.25 -13.92 -13.63
C LEU A 113 -1.68 -13.62 -13.18
N ALA A 114 -1.91 -12.52 -12.47
CA ALA A 114 -3.22 -12.11 -12.00
C ALA A 114 -4.17 -11.76 -13.16
N ASP A 115 -3.66 -11.20 -14.26
CA ASP A 115 -4.45 -10.90 -15.45
C ASP A 115 -4.74 -12.14 -16.30
N THR A 116 -3.90 -13.17 -16.23
CA THR A 116 -4.09 -14.43 -16.97
C THR A 116 -5.01 -15.39 -16.23
N TYR A 117 -4.69 -15.70 -14.99
CA TYR A 117 -5.34 -16.76 -14.20
C TYR A 117 -6.42 -16.25 -13.24
N GLY A 118 -6.48 -14.94 -13.00
CA GLY A 118 -7.38 -14.33 -12.01
C GLY A 118 -6.70 -14.10 -10.67
N ARG A 119 -7.38 -13.32 -9.83
CA ARG A 119 -6.82 -12.87 -8.55
C ARG A 119 -6.76 -14.02 -7.54
N ARG A 120 -7.82 -14.83 -7.46
CA ARG A 120 -7.93 -15.97 -6.53
C ARG A 120 -6.85 -17.01 -6.75
N LEU A 121 -6.69 -17.48 -7.98
CA LEU A 121 -5.70 -18.51 -8.30
C LEU A 121 -4.28 -17.97 -8.13
N THR A 122 -4.03 -16.71 -8.46
CA THR A 122 -2.71 -16.09 -8.26
C THR A 122 -2.37 -15.98 -6.78
N ILE A 123 -3.31 -15.56 -5.92
CA ILE A 123 -3.09 -15.51 -4.46
C ILE A 123 -2.81 -16.91 -3.91
N SER A 124 -3.63 -17.91 -4.28
CA SER A 124 -3.44 -19.28 -3.82
C SER A 124 -2.13 -19.89 -4.31
N GLY A 125 -1.77 -19.67 -5.59
CA GLY A 125 -0.49 -20.10 -6.16
C GLY A 125 0.71 -19.43 -5.48
N SER A 126 0.61 -18.14 -5.15
CA SER A 126 1.64 -17.41 -4.41
C SER A 126 1.83 -17.96 -3.00
N ALA A 127 0.73 -18.30 -2.31
CA ALA A 127 0.79 -18.96 -1.01
C ALA A 127 1.45 -20.34 -1.10
N PHE A 128 1.21 -21.10 -2.18
CA PHE A 128 1.90 -22.36 -2.42
C PHE A 128 3.41 -22.18 -2.60
N PHE A 129 3.87 -21.22 -3.42
CA PHE A 129 5.29 -20.93 -3.59
C PHE A 129 5.95 -20.49 -2.29
N TYR A 130 5.23 -19.73 -1.46
CA TYR A 130 5.69 -19.38 -0.13
C TYR A 130 5.91 -20.62 0.75
N ILE A 131 4.96 -21.55 0.78
CA ILE A 131 5.06 -22.82 1.54
C ILE A 131 6.29 -23.62 1.08
N VAL A 132 6.53 -23.70 -0.24
CA VAL A 132 7.73 -24.37 -0.78
C VAL A 132 9.01 -23.72 -0.22
N GLY A 133 9.07 -22.39 -0.18
CA GLY A 133 10.20 -21.67 0.43
C GLY A 133 10.40 -22.02 1.90
N VAL A 134 9.32 -22.00 2.68
CA VAL A 134 9.33 -22.36 4.12
C VAL A 134 9.79 -23.81 4.34
N ILE A 135 9.36 -24.75 3.49
CA ILE A 135 9.82 -26.15 3.57
C ILE A 135 11.34 -26.23 3.33
N ILE A 136 11.86 -25.51 2.34
CA ILE A 136 13.31 -25.46 2.06
C ILE A 136 14.07 -24.89 3.28
N GLU A 137 13.52 -23.85 3.92
CA GLU A 137 14.12 -23.25 5.12
C GLU A 137 14.13 -24.24 6.30
N ILE A 138 12.99 -24.86 6.62
CA ILE A 138 12.85 -25.77 7.78
C ILE A 138 13.72 -27.01 7.63
N THR A 139 13.88 -27.51 6.41
CA THR A 139 14.67 -28.71 6.12
C THR A 139 16.18 -28.43 6.08
N SER A 140 16.61 -27.17 6.16
CA SER A 140 18.03 -26.85 6.22
C SER A 140 18.63 -27.27 7.57
N GLU A 141 19.75 -28.01 7.54
CA GLU A 141 20.42 -28.50 8.75
C GLU A 141 21.64 -27.68 9.11
N SER A 142 22.55 -27.51 8.18
CA SER A 142 23.82 -26.78 8.37
C SER A 142 24.22 -25.95 7.15
N VAL A 143 23.50 -26.07 6.05
CA VAL A 143 23.78 -25.37 4.80
C VAL A 143 23.03 -24.04 4.77
N TRP A 144 23.71 -22.97 5.18
CA TRP A 144 23.11 -21.62 5.21
C TRP A 144 22.60 -21.15 3.84
N VAL A 145 23.22 -21.61 2.73
CA VAL A 145 22.79 -21.29 1.36
C VAL A 145 21.40 -21.87 1.08
N GLN A 146 21.11 -23.09 1.59
CA GLN A 146 19.78 -23.69 1.45
C GLN A 146 18.73 -22.83 2.14
N PHE A 147 19.00 -22.40 3.38
CA PHE A 147 18.09 -21.50 4.10
C PHE A 147 17.85 -20.19 3.33
N ALA A 148 18.93 -19.57 2.84
CA ALA A 148 18.88 -18.34 2.07
C ALA A 148 18.10 -18.49 0.75
N MET A 149 18.24 -19.62 0.05
CA MET A 149 17.44 -19.92 -1.15
C MET A 149 15.98 -20.20 -0.82
N GLY A 150 15.67 -20.79 0.35
CA GLY A 150 14.32 -20.91 0.87
C GLY A 150 13.67 -19.52 1.04
N ARG A 151 14.41 -18.56 1.61
CA ARG A 151 13.97 -17.17 1.75
C ARG A 151 13.70 -16.50 0.38
N PHE A 152 14.53 -16.76 -0.62
CA PHE A 152 14.28 -16.29 -1.98
C PHE A 152 12.95 -16.84 -2.53
N ALA A 153 12.72 -18.15 -2.38
CA ALA A 153 11.49 -18.80 -2.84
C ALA A 153 10.25 -18.29 -2.07
N ALA A 154 10.35 -18.15 -0.74
CA ALA A 154 9.30 -17.53 0.07
C ALA A 154 9.04 -16.08 -0.35
N GLY A 155 10.10 -15.33 -0.67
CA GLY A 155 10.04 -13.97 -1.18
C GLY A 155 9.22 -13.86 -2.47
N LEU A 156 9.37 -14.78 -3.43
CA LEU A 156 8.53 -14.80 -4.64
C LEU A 156 7.04 -14.83 -4.30
N GLY A 157 6.65 -15.67 -3.33
CA GLY A 157 5.27 -15.73 -2.86
C GLY A 157 4.81 -14.42 -2.21
N ILE A 158 5.60 -13.88 -1.26
CA ILE A 158 5.28 -12.63 -0.56
C ILE A 158 5.20 -11.45 -1.53
N GLY A 159 6.11 -11.36 -2.50
CA GLY A 159 6.10 -10.29 -3.50
C GLY A 159 4.83 -10.29 -4.35
N ALA A 160 4.39 -11.46 -4.79
CA ALA A 160 3.14 -11.59 -5.53
C ALA A 160 1.92 -11.26 -4.64
N LEU A 161 1.90 -11.72 -3.39
CA LEU A 161 0.83 -11.40 -2.44
C LEU A 161 0.75 -9.89 -2.14
N SER A 162 1.88 -9.20 -2.01
CA SER A 162 1.92 -7.77 -1.72
C SER A 162 1.27 -6.90 -2.82
N THR A 163 1.20 -7.41 -4.05
CA THR A 163 0.59 -6.73 -5.19
C THR A 163 -0.86 -7.18 -5.41
N VAL A 164 -1.09 -8.49 -5.44
CA VAL A 164 -2.38 -9.05 -5.85
C VAL A 164 -3.44 -8.95 -4.75
N VAL A 165 -3.05 -9.01 -3.47
CA VAL A 165 -4.01 -8.90 -2.35
C VAL A 165 -4.68 -7.52 -2.30
N PRO A 166 -3.96 -6.38 -2.26
CA PRO A 166 -4.59 -5.07 -2.31
C PRO A 166 -5.39 -4.84 -3.60
N MET A 167 -4.93 -5.38 -4.74
CA MET A 167 -5.66 -5.33 -6.00
C MET A 167 -7.00 -6.06 -5.87
N TYR A 168 -7.00 -7.30 -5.38
CA TYR A 168 -8.23 -8.09 -5.19
C TYR A 168 -9.20 -7.41 -4.23
N GLN A 169 -8.70 -6.84 -3.13
CA GLN A 169 -9.51 -6.06 -2.19
C GLN A 169 -10.14 -4.83 -2.86
N SER A 170 -9.35 -4.06 -3.60
CA SER A 170 -9.83 -2.83 -4.26
C SER A 170 -10.87 -3.10 -5.35
N GLU A 171 -10.79 -4.26 -6.03
CA GLU A 171 -11.70 -4.65 -7.10
C GLU A 171 -12.99 -5.33 -6.60
N SER A 172 -12.91 -6.05 -5.46
CA SER A 172 -13.98 -6.92 -4.97
C SER A 172 -14.81 -6.31 -3.85
N ILE A 173 -14.24 -5.41 -3.05
CA ILE A 173 -14.90 -4.85 -1.87
C ILE A 173 -15.83 -3.69 -2.26
N PRO A 174 -17.08 -3.64 -1.69
CA PRO A 174 -17.98 -2.52 -1.88
C PRO A 174 -17.34 -1.17 -1.57
N LYS A 175 -17.64 -0.14 -2.35
CA LYS A 175 -17.04 1.22 -2.26
C LYS A 175 -17.03 1.77 -0.84
N ARG A 176 -18.09 1.50 -0.06
CA ARG A 176 -18.28 2.01 1.30
C ARG A 176 -17.17 1.60 2.29
N ILE A 177 -16.65 0.38 2.20
CA ILE A 177 -15.66 -0.16 3.15
C ILE A 177 -14.29 -0.41 2.48
N ARG A 178 -14.17 -0.11 1.19
CA ARG A 178 -12.96 -0.39 0.41
C ARG A 178 -11.71 0.25 1.02
N GLY A 179 -11.77 1.54 1.36
CA GLY A 179 -10.65 2.27 1.98
C GLY A 179 -10.20 1.61 3.27
N ALA A 180 -11.12 1.33 4.19
CA ALA A 180 -10.83 0.66 5.45
C ALA A 180 -10.23 -0.74 5.24
N THR A 181 -10.73 -1.50 4.26
CA THR A 181 -10.25 -2.85 3.99
C THR A 181 -8.85 -2.85 3.37
N VAL A 182 -8.58 -1.98 2.41
CA VAL A 182 -7.23 -1.86 1.83
C VAL A 182 -6.24 -1.37 2.89
N SER A 183 -6.66 -0.45 3.75
CA SER A 183 -5.84 0.02 4.88
C SER A 183 -5.60 -1.06 5.94
N SER A 184 -6.52 -2.03 6.10
CA SER A 184 -6.33 -3.16 7.02
C SER A 184 -5.15 -4.05 6.64
N TYR A 185 -4.74 -4.05 5.36
CA TYR A 185 -3.54 -4.75 4.92
C TYR A 185 -2.28 -4.26 5.66
N GLN A 186 -2.12 -2.94 5.80
CA GLN A 186 -1.01 -2.35 6.56
C GLN A 186 -1.07 -2.71 8.05
N LEU A 187 -2.26 -2.68 8.65
CA LEU A 187 -2.43 -3.10 10.04
C LEU A 187 -2.05 -4.57 10.24
N MET A 188 -2.41 -5.44 9.30
CA MET A 188 -2.05 -6.86 9.35
C MET A 188 -0.55 -7.09 9.21
N ILE A 189 0.18 -6.26 8.45
CA ILE A 189 1.65 -6.30 8.41
C ILE A 189 2.22 -6.06 9.81
N THR A 190 1.78 -5.01 10.50
CA THR A 190 2.30 -4.68 11.84
C THR A 190 1.92 -5.72 12.88
N LEU A 191 0.72 -6.30 12.80
CA LEU A 191 0.30 -7.43 13.64
C LEU A 191 1.14 -8.68 13.37
N GLY A 192 1.50 -8.95 12.11
CA GLY A 192 2.39 -10.05 11.74
C GLY A 192 3.77 -9.90 12.37
N ILE A 193 4.38 -8.73 12.28
CA ILE A 193 5.68 -8.43 12.91
C ILE A 193 5.60 -8.66 14.43
N TRP A 194 4.58 -8.09 15.07
CA TRP A 194 4.39 -8.23 16.50
C TRP A 194 4.19 -9.67 16.95
N THR A 195 3.36 -10.43 16.21
CA THR A 195 3.13 -11.86 16.50
C THR A 195 4.41 -12.67 16.36
N ALA A 196 5.24 -12.40 15.34
CA ALA A 196 6.52 -13.05 15.15
C ALA A 196 7.47 -12.80 16.33
N TYR A 197 7.54 -11.58 16.85
CA TYR A 197 8.34 -11.25 18.02
C TYR A 197 7.88 -12.00 19.28
N MET A 198 6.56 -12.10 19.47
CA MET A 198 5.99 -12.86 20.60
C MET A 198 6.33 -14.35 20.54
N ILE A 199 6.20 -14.95 19.36
CA ILE A 199 6.49 -16.37 19.14
C ILE A 199 8.00 -16.64 19.29
N ASN A 200 8.86 -15.79 18.72
CA ASN A 200 10.32 -15.90 18.89
C ASN A 200 10.72 -15.84 20.36
N TYR A 201 10.15 -14.93 21.13
CA TYR A 201 10.40 -14.85 22.58
C TYR A 201 10.01 -16.13 23.31
N GLY A 202 8.81 -16.69 23.01
CA GLY A 202 8.36 -17.94 23.62
C GLY A 202 9.27 -19.10 23.26
N THR A 203 9.64 -19.26 21.97
CA THR A 203 10.47 -20.38 21.53
C THR A 203 11.91 -20.31 22.06
N VAL A 204 12.49 -19.12 22.17
CA VAL A 204 13.84 -18.95 22.77
C VAL A 204 13.84 -19.26 24.26
N LYS A 205 12.75 -18.93 24.97
CA LYS A 205 12.65 -19.20 26.41
C LYS A 205 12.50 -20.69 26.71
N ASP A 206 11.74 -21.43 25.88
CA ASP A 206 11.34 -22.80 26.18
C ASP A 206 12.24 -23.87 25.53
N TYR A 207 12.98 -23.50 24.47
CA TYR A 207 13.83 -24.45 23.70
C TYR A 207 15.26 -23.96 23.60
N SER A 208 16.22 -24.92 23.61
CA SER A 208 17.66 -24.67 23.36
C SER A 208 18.19 -25.36 22.10
N ASN A 209 17.32 -25.90 21.27
CA ASN A 209 17.64 -26.65 20.06
C ASN A 209 17.00 -26.00 18.81
N SER A 210 17.06 -26.68 17.68
CA SER A 210 16.50 -26.19 16.41
C SER A 210 15.00 -25.85 16.45
N ALA A 211 14.27 -26.26 17.49
CA ALA A 211 12.88 -25.86 17.68
C ALA A 211 12.74 -24.33 17.88
N GLN A 212 13.80 -23.65 18.37
CA GLN A 212 13.79 -22.19 18.53
C GLN A 212 13.34 -21.47 17.26
N TRP A 213 13.89 -21.83 16.11
CA TRP A 213 13.61 -21.16 14.82
C TRP A 213 12.71 -21.98 13.91
N ARG A 214 12.69 -23.33 14.01
CA ARG A 214 11.84 -24.17 13.18
C ARG A 214 10.36 -24.06 13.52
N ILE A 215 10.00 -23.86 14.81
CA ILE A 215 8.61 -23.66 15.20
C ILE A 215 8.04 -22.37 14.62
N PRO A 216 8.63 -21.18 14.85
CA PRO A 216 8.09 -19.95 14.27
C PRO A 216 8.09 -19.99 12.73
N ASN A 217 9.11 -20.58 12.12
CA ASN A 217 9.16 -20.75 10.67
C ASN A 217 8.06 -21.71 10.15
N GLY A 218 7.79 -22.81 10.84
CA GLY A 218 6.70 -23.74 10.51
C GLY A 218 5.31 -23.10 10.63
N LEU A 219 5.11 -22.24 11.63
CA LEU A 219 3.87 -21.48 11.78
C LEU A 219 3.62 -20.50 10.62
N SER A 220 4.64 -20.04 9.95
CA SER A 220 4.47 -19.19 8.76
C SER A 220 3.75 -19.93 7.62
N ALA A 221 4.02 -21.24 7.44
CA ALA A 221 3.31 -22.07 6.49
C ALA A 221 1.82 -22.25 6.84
N LEU A 222 1.47 -22.26 8.14
CA LEU A 222 0.07 -22.33 8.56
C LEU A 222 -0.75 -21.15 8.05
N TRP A 223 -0.21 -19.94 8.15
CA TRP A 223 -0.88 -18.73 7.63
C TRP A 223 -1.07 -18.81 6.12
N ALA A 224 -0.09 -19.33 5.40
CA ALA A 224 -0.17 -19.53 3.95
C ALA A 224 -1.23 -20.58 3.56
N ILE A 225 -1.34 -21.68 4.31
CA ILE A 225 -2.37 -22.69 4.11
C ILE A 225 -3.76 -22.09 4.34
N ILE A 226 -3.94 -21.32 5.41
CA ILE A 226 -5.19 -20.63 5.72
C ILE A 226 -5.57 -19.67 4.58
N LEU A 227 -4.66 -18.81 4.16
CA LEU A 227 -4.91 -17.88 3.06
C LEU A 227 -5.20 -18.61 1.76
N GLY A 228 -4.34 -19.53 1.35
CA GLY A 228 -4.43 -20.23 0.06
C GLY A 228 -5.70 -21.06 -0.07
N SER A 229 -6.16 -21.71 1.02
CA SER A 229 -7.39 -22.48 1.02
C SER A 229 -8.65 -21.61 1.09
N THR A 230 -8.68 -20.61 1.97
CA THR A 230 -9.88 -19.78 2.16
C THR A 230 -10.15 -18.88 0.94
N ILE A 231 -9.11 -18.37 0.28
CA ILE A 231 -9.28 -17.49 -0.88
C ILE A 231 -9.97 -18.23 -2.05
N LEU A 232 -9.76 -19.54 -2.19
CA LEU A 232 -10.41 -20.36 -3.21
C LEU A 232 -11.92 -20.53 -3.00
N LEU A 233 -12.42 -20.34 -1.79
CA LEU A 233 -13.84 -20.40 -1.46
C LEU A 233 -14.57 -19.07 -1.71
N LEU A 234 -13.82 -17.99 -1.90
CA LEU A 234 -14.36 -16.65 -2.11
C LEU A 234 -14.64 -16.38 -3.60
N PRO A 235 -15.52 -15.43 -3.94
CA PRO A 235 -15.80 -15.07 -5.33
C PRO A 235 -14.60 -14.43 -6.00
N GLU A 236 -14.43 -14.64 -7.32
CA GLU A 236 -13.42 -13.94 -8.13
C GLU A 236 -13.76 -12.46 -8.27
N SER A 237 -12.75 -11.62 -8.56
CA SER A 237 -12.94 -10.19 -8.84
C SER A 237 -13.99 -9.96 -9.94
N PRO A 238 -15.05 -9.15 -9.68
CA PRO A 238 -16.03 -8.82 -10.70
C PRO A 238 -15.41 -8.10 -11.91
N ARG A 239 -14.40 -7.25 -11.68
CA ARG A 239 -13.70 -6.55 -12.76
C ARG A 239 -12.91 -7.51 -13.64
N TYR A 240 -12.24 -8.49 -13.04
CA TYR A 240 -11.52 -9.51 -13.79
C TYR A 240 -12.49 -10.37 -14.62
N ALA A 241 -13.59 -10.84 -14.03
CA ALA A 241 -14.60 -11.63 -14.74
C ALA A 241 -15.18 -10.85 -15.93
N TYR A 242 -15.50 -9.57 -15.75
CA TYR A 242 -15.97 -8.69 -16.82
C TYR A 242 -14.93 -8.52 -17.94
N ARG A 243 -13.66 -8.24 -17.59
CA ARG A 243 -12.55 -8.09 -18.56
C ARG A 243 -12.33 -9.36 -19.41
N LYS A 244 -12.63 -10.53 -18.84
CA LYS A 244 -12.58 -11.83 -19.55
C LYS A 244 -13.86 -12.15 -20.34
N GLY A 245 -14.81 -11.23 -20.45
CA GLY A 245 -16.07 -11.42 -21.17
C GLY A 245 -17.10 -12.28 -20.43
N ARG A 246 -16.84 -12.65 -19.14
CA ARG A 246 -17.73 -13.46 -18.30
C ARG A 246 -18.69 -12.56 -17.51
N ILE A 247 -19.60 -11.88 -18.25
CA ILE A 247 -20.45 -10.80 -17.69
C ILE A 247 -21.40 -11.35 -16.62
N ASP A 248 -22.01 -12.53 -16.83
CA ASP A 248 -22.92 -13.14 -15.87
C ASP A 248 -22.20 -13.51 -14.56
N GLU A 249 -20.98 -14.02 -14.64
CA GLU A 249 -20.15 -14.29 -13.46
C GLU A 249 -19.79 -12.99 -12.72
N ALA A 250 -19.43 -11.94 -13.45
CA ALA A 250 -19.14 -10.62 -12.87
C ALA A 250 -20.37 -10.09 -12.11
N ARG A 251 -21.56 -10.19 -12.71
CA ARG A 251 -22.83 -9.80 -12.14
C ARG A 251 -23.15 -10.57 -10.87
N MET A 252 -23.05 -11.89 -10.91
CA MET A 252 -23.29 -12.75 -9.75
C MET A 252 -22.32 -12.50 -8.60
N ASN A 253 -21.02 -12.36 -8.91
CA ASN A 253 -20.00 -12.09 -7.91
C ASN A 253 -20.23 -10.72 -7.25
N MET A 254 -20.56 -9.69 -8.03
CA MET A 254 -20.87 -8.36 -7.54
C MET A 254 -22.12 -8.35 -6.65
N ALA A 255 -23.18 -9.02 -7.08
CA ALA A 255 -24.42 -9.18 -6.30
C ALA A 255 -24.16 -9.87 -4.95
N ARG A 256 -23.39 -10.94 -4.96
CA ARG A 256 -22.99 -11.68 -3.77
C ARG A 256 -22.16 -10.83 -2.79
N LEU A 257 -21.25 -10.01 -3.31
CA LEU A 257 -20.38 -9.13 -2.51
C LEU A 257 -21.12 -7.90 -1.95
N ASN A 258 -22.18 -7.45 -2.63
CA ASN A 258 -23.01 -6.34 -2.17
C ASN A 258 -24.27 -6.79 -1.41
N GLY A 259 -24.60 -8.09 -1.41
CA GLY A 259 -25.76 -8.64 -0.73
C GLY A 259 -27.10 -8.20 -1.35
N VAL A 260 -27.13 -8.03 -2.67
CA VAL A 260 -28.29 -7.57 -3.45
C VAL A 260 -28.63 -8.57 -4.56
N ASP A 261 -29.83 -8.41 -5.16
CA ASP A 261 -30.23 -9.25 -6.28
C ASP A 261 -29.35 -8.99 -7.51
N PRO A 262 -28.92 -10.05 -8.26
CA PRO A 262 -28.10 -9.91 -9.46
C PRO A 262 -28.74 -9.04 -10.56
N HIS A 263 -30.07 -8.96 -10.59
CA HIS A 263 -30.84 -8.19 -11.59
C HIS A 263 -31.32 -6.84 -11.06
N SER A 264 -30.80 -6.37 -9.92
CA SER A 264 -31.14 -5.07 -9.38
C SER A 264 -30.55 -3.92 -10.22
N ALA A 265 -31.24 -2.78 -10.25
CA ALA A 265 -30.79 -1.57 -10.93
C ALA A 265 -29.42 -1.08 -10.40
N PHE A 266 -29.10 -1.37 -9.12
CA PHE A 266 -27.80 -1.09 -8.52
C PHE A 266 -26.68 -1.88 -9.23
N ILE A 267 -26.84 -3.18 -9.42
CA ILE A 267 -25.85 -4.01 -10.12
C ILE A 267 -25.70 -3.58 -11.58
N ASP A 268 -26.79 -3.21 -12.25
CA ASP A 268 -26.72 -2.70 -13.61
C ASP A 268 -25.90 -1.41 -13.69
N SER A 269 -26.04 -0.52 -12.72
CA SER A 269 -25.26 0.73 -12.66
C SER A 269 -23.77 0.46 -12.41
N GLU A 270 -23.42 -0.47 -11.51
CA GLU A 270 -22.03 -0.84 -11.21
C GLU A 270 -21.36 -1.55 -12.40
N ILE A 271 -22.07 -2.43 -13.11
CA ILE A 271 -21.57 -3.08 -14.33
C ILE A 271 -21.33 -2.05 -15.43
N ARG A 272 -22.24 -1.08 -15.60
CA ARG A 272 -22.06 0.01 -16.55
C ARG A 272 -20.82 0.86 -16.21
N GLU A 273 -20.63 1.18 -14.94
CA GLU A 273 -19.42 1.91 -14.50
C GLU A 273 -18.14 1.13 -14.80
N ILE A 274 -18.13 -0.21 -14.63
CA ILE A 274 -16.97 -1.05 -15.02
C ILE A 274 -16.75 -0.97 -16.53
N GLN A 275 -17.83 -1.05 -17.32
CA GLN A 275 -17.76 -0.96 -18.77
C GLN A 275 -17.17 0.39 -19.21
N GLU A 276 -17.73 1.49 -18.73
CA GLU A 276 -17.27 2.86 -19.06
C GLU A 276 -15.78 3.06 -18.71
N LYS A 277 -15.33 2.53 -17.56
CA LYS A 277 -13.91 2.60 -17.17
C LYS A 277 -13.01 1.78 -18.07
N LEU A 278 -13.43 0.57 -18.46
CA LEU A 278 -12.65 -0.27 -19.36
C LEU A 278 -12.61 0.31 -20.80
N GLU A 279 -13.71 0.89 -21.26
CA GLU A 279 -13.76 1.61 -22.53
C GLU A 279 -12.84 2.83 -22.49
N ALA A 280 -12.87 3.62 -21.41
CA ALA A 280 -11.96 4.75 -21.23
C ALA A 280 -10.48 4.33 -21.15
N GLU A 281 -10.18 3.18 -20.55
CA GLU A 281 -8.82 2.60 -20.55
C GLU A 281 -8.38 2.18 -21.98
N SER A 282 -9.31 1.73 -22.81
CA SER A 282 -9.03 1.27 -24.19
C SER A 282 -8.99 2.40 -25.23
N VAL A 283 -9.56 3.58 -24.91
CA VAL A 283 -9.55 4.75 -25.80
C VAL A 283 -8.10 5.19 -26.06
N GLY A 284 -7.69 5.13 -27.31
CA GLY A 284 -6.35 5.52 -27.78
C GLY A 284 -5.43 4.37 -28.16
N GLY A 285 -5.93 3.11 -28.18
CA GLY A 285 -5.20 1.94 -28.71
C GLY A 285 -4.13 1.38 -27.77
N ASP A 286 -3.32 0.46 -28.28
CA ASP A 286 -2.18 -0.11 -27.54
C ASP A 286 -1.17 0.98 -27.15
N HIS A 287 -0.94 1.10 -25.87
CA HIS A 287 -0.03 2.10 -25.32
C HIS A 287 1.31 1.44 -25.02
N PRO A 288 2.37 1.81 -25.74
CA PRO A 288 3.68 1.28 -25.47
C PRO A 288 4.14 1.68 -24.07
N TRP A 289 4.72 0.74 -23.33
CA TRP A 289 5.17 0.93 -21.95
C TRP A 289 6.07 2.16 -21.74
N HIS A 290 6.77 2.63 -22.78
CA HIS A 290 7.64 3.81 -22.71
C HIS A 290 6.88 5.14 -22.56
N GLU A 291 5.57 5.18 -22.81
CA GLU A 291 4.75 6.39 -22.58
C GLU A 291 4.71 6.83 -21.12
N ILE A 292 5.00 5.92 -20.17
CA ILE A 292 5.17 6.29 -18.75
C ILE A 292 6.32 7.27 -18.50
N PHE A 293 7.24 7.42 -19.46
CA PHE A 293 8.34 8.38 -19.41
C PHE A 293 8.16 9.55 -20.37
N THR A 294 7.44 9.39 -21.46
CA THR A 294 7.31 10.39 -22.54
C THR A 294 6.01 11.16 -22.52
N GLY A 295 5.00 10.68 -21.80
CA GLY A 295 3.71 11.36 -21.65
C GLY A 295 3.80 12.70 -20.90
N PRO A 296 2.75 13.55 -20.98
CA PRO A 296 2.71 14.85 -20.32
C PRO A 296 2.94 14.71 -18.80
N ARG A 297 4.05 15.28 -18.30
CA ARG A 297 4.46 15.18 -16.88
C ARG A 297 4.61 13.77 -16.32
N MET A 298 4.57 12.73 -17.17
CA MET A 298 4.64 11.35 -16.71
C MET A 298 6.01 11.01 -16.14
N LEU A 299 7.11 11.45 -16.78
CA LEU A 299 8.46 11.25 -16.24
C LEU A 299 8.59 11.80 -14.80
N TYR A 300 8.09 13.01 -14.58
CA TYR A 300 8.12 13.63 -13.24
C TYR A 300 7.36 12.80 -12.21
N ARG A 301 6.14 12.36 -12.54
CA ARG A 301 5.27 11.56 -11.65
C ARG A 301 5.88 10.17 -11.39
N THR A 302 6.40 9.53 -12.43
CA THR A 302 7.04 8.22 -12.33
C THR A 302 8.28 8.29 -11.42
N LEU A 303 9.16 9.26 -11.65
CA LEU A 303 10.34 9.47 -10.79
C LEU A 303 9.95 9.84 -9.36
N LEU A 304 8.96 10.71 -9.17
CA LEU A 304 8.49 11.08 -7.84
C LEU A 304 7.97 9.85 -7.07
N GLY A 305 7.15 9.01 -7.70
CA GLY A 305 6.66 7.79 -7.07
C GLY A 305 7.76 6.79 -6.73
N MET A 306 8.75 6.61 -7.63
CA MET A 306 9.93 5.78 -7.35
C MET A 306 10.74 6.33 -6.18
N VAL A 307 10.98 7.65 -6.12
CA VAL A 307 11.71 8.31 -5.03
C VAL A 307 10.97 8.22 -3.71
N LEU A 308 9.65 8.36 -3.69
CA LEU A 308 8.85 8.21 -2.47
C LEU A 308 8.88 6.78 -1.94
N GLN A 309 8.79 5.79 -2.82
CA GLN A 309 8.85 4.37 -2.46
C GLN A 309 10.26 3.95 -2.01
N ALA A 310 11.31 4.39 -2.70
CA ALA A 310 12.70 4.22 -2.26
C ALA A 310 12.93 4.95 -0.93
N GLY A 311 12.39 6.17 -0.80
CA GLY A 311 12.48 7.00 0.38
C GLY A 311 11.86 6.36 1.61
N GLN A 312 10.74 5.64 1.47
CA GLN A 312 10.15 4.88 2.56
C GLN A 312 11.17 3.89 3.16
N GLN A 313 11.94 3.22 2.33
CA GLN A 313 12.98 2.30 2.78
C GLN A 313 14.15 3.06 3.40
N LEU A 314 14.58 4.15 2.77
CA LEU A 314 15.66 5.00 3.25
C LEU A 314 15.34 5.76 4.55
N THR A 315 14.12 5.71 5.08
CA THR A 315 13.85 6.13 6.46
C THR A 315 14.58 5.28 7.50
N GLY A 316 14.93 4.02 7.16
CA GLY A 316 15.62 3.11 8.05
C GLY A 316 14.72 2.25 8.94
N ALA A 317 13.39 2.29 8.77
CA ALA A 317 12.48 1.49 9.60
C ALA A 317 12.79 -0.02 9.51
N ASN A 318 13.09 -0.53 8.32
CA ASN A 318 13.41 -1.93 8.12
C ASN A 318 14.76 -2.35 8.73
N TYR A 319 15.69 -1.43 8.96
CA TYR A 319 16.90 -1.71 9.74
C TYR A 319 16.54 -2.17 11.16
N PHE A 320 15.59 -1.50 11.82
CA PHE A 320 15.14 -1.90 13.14
C PHE A 320 14.26 -3.16 13.10
N PHE A 321 13.44 -3.36 12.07
CA PHE A 321 12.60 -4.55 11.98
C PHE A 321 13.39 -5.82 11.70
N TYR A 322 14.45 -5.76 10.90
CA TYR A 322 15.27 -6.94 10.56
C TYR A 322 16.39 -7.22 11.55
N TYR A 323 16.96 -6.19 12.16
CA TYR A 323 18.14 -6.31 13.02
C TYR A 323 17.88 -5.84 14.47
N GLY A 324 16.65 -5.50 14.80
CA GLY A 324 16.29 -4.91 16.09
C GLY A 324 16.74 -5.75 17.28
N THR A 325 16.49 -7.06 17.27
CA THR A 325 16.93 -7.96 18.35
C THR A 325 18.45 -7.93 18.53
N THR A 326 19.22 -8.01 17.44
CA THR A 326 20.69 -7.93 17.48
C THR A 326 21.18 -6.56 17.97
N ILE A 327 20.56 -5.47 17.48
CA ILE A 327 20.89 -4.09 17.88
C ILE A 327 20.65 -3.90 19.38
N PHE A 328 19.52 -4.35 19.88
CA PHE A 328 19.15 -4.19 21.30
C PHE A 328 19.97 -5.10 22.22
N THR A 329 20.42 -6.27 21.74
CA THR A 329 21.42 -7.07 22.46
C THR A 329 22.73 -6.28 22.64
N ALA A 330 23.18 -5.60 21.59
CA ALA A 330 24.39 -4.77 21.62
C ALA A 330 24.26 -3.51 22.50
N THR A 331 23.05 -3.10 22.91
CA THR A 331 22.84 -1.99 23.86
C THR A 331 22.88 -2.44 25.33
N GLY A 332 23.17 -3.71 25.62
CA GLY A 332 23.35 -4.23 26.99
C GLY A 332 22.06 -4.50 27.75
N LEU A 333 20.92 -4.61 27.07
CA LEU A 333 19.66 -4.93 27.70
C LEU A 333 19.56 -6.41 28.07
N GLU A 334 18.98 -6.70 29.23
CA GLU A 334 18.83 -8.07 29.74
C GLU A 334 18.04 -8.97 28.76
N ASN A 335 17.06 -8.40 28.03
CA ASN A 335 16.22 -9.17 27.11
C ASN A 335 15.84 -8.39 25.85
N SER A 336 16.62 -8.55 24.78
CA SER A 336 16.41 -7.90 23.48
C SER A 336 15.11 -8.32 22.79
N TYR A 337 14.61 -9.53 23.07
CA TYR A 337 13.32 -9.99 22.52
C TYR A 337 12.14 -9.21 23.11
N VAL A 338 12.19 -8.91 24.42
CA VAL A 338 11.17 -8.06 25.08
C VAL A 338 11.16 -6.67 24.47
N THR A 339 12.33 -6.10 24.19
CA THR A 339 12.44 -4.80 23.53
C THR A 339 11.85 -4.84 22.13
N SER A 340 12.06 -5.91 21.36
CA SER A 340 11.42 -6.10 20.05
C SER A 340 9.89 -6.19 20.15
N ILE A 341 9.36 -6.84 21.20
CA ILE A 341 7.91 -6.88 21.48
C ILE A 341 7.37 -5.48 21.78
N ILE A 342 8.08 -4.68 22.59
CA ILE A 342 7.70 -3.29 22.89
C ILE A 342 7.64 -2.48 21.58
N LEU A 343 8.67 -2.60 20.73
CA LEU A 343 8.72 -1.92 19.45
C LEU A 343 7.57 -2.33 18.54
N GLY A 344 7.27 -3.63 18.48
CA GLY A 344 6.12 -4.16 17.73
C GLY A 344 4.78 -3.65 18.26
N THR A 345 4.62 -3.55 19.61
CA THR A 345 3.42 -3.01 20.25
C THR A 345 3.22 -1.54 19.89
N VAL A 346 4.29 -0.74 19.95
CA VAL A 346 4.26 0.67 19.53
C VAL A 346 3.90 0.78 18.04
N ASN A 347 4.45 -0.07 17.20
CA ASN A 347 4.15 -0.10 15.77
C ASN A 347 2.66 -0.37 15.49
N VAL A 348 2.07 -1.38 16.13
CA VAL A 348 0.64 -1.70 16.00
C VAL A 348 -0.24 -0.54 16.48
N ALA A 349 0.02 -0.04 17.69
CA ALA A 349 -0.76 1.06 18.26
C ALA A 349 -0.67 2.33 17.40
N ALA A 350 0.53 2.68 16.97
CA ALA A 350 0.76 3.84 16.10
C ALA A 350 0.11 3.66 14.71
N THR A 351 0.10 2.44 14.14
CA THR A 351 -0.58 2.19 12.86
C THR A 351 -2.08 2.45 12.96
N ILE A 352 -2.73 2.07 14.05
CA ILE A 352 -4.17 2.37 14.25
C ILE A 352 -4.41 3.88 14.22
N VAL A 353 -3.54 4.66 14.89
CA VAL A 353 -3.59 6.14 14.83
C VAL A 353 -3.27 6.64 13.41
N GLY A 354 -2.34 6.00 12.73
CA GLY A 354 -1.95 6.32 11.35
C GLY A 354 -3.11 6.21 10.37
N LEU A 355 -3.96 5.18 10.50
CA LEU A 355 -5.16 5.03 9.66
C LEU A 355 -6.10 6.24 9.80
N TRP A 356 -6.26 6.77 10.99
CA TRP A 356 -7.04 8.00 11.23
C TRP A 356 -6.34 9.24 10.61
N ILE A 357 -5.01 9.32 10.70
CA ILE A 357 -4.23 10.44 10.13
C ILE A 357 -4.34 10.46 8.61
N VAL A 358 -4.29 9.31 7.95
CA VAL A 358 -4.45 9.20 6.49
C VAL A 358 -5.74 9.84 6.01
N GLU A 359 -6.84 9.69 6.76
CA GLU A 359 -8.15 10.23 6.37
C GLU A 359 -8.32 11.72 6.74
N ASN A 360 -7.77 12.15 7.87
CA ASN A 360 -8.09 13.45 8.47
C ASN A 360 -7.01 14.52 8.28
N VAL A 361 -5.73 14.12 8.15
CA VAL A 361 -4.61 15.06 7.99
C VAL A 361 -4.17 15.08 6.52
N GLY A 362 -3.79 16.22 5.98
CA GLY A 362 -3.28 16.32 4.59
C GLY A 362 -2.03 15.45 4.40
N ARG A 363 -1.97 14.74 3.25
CA ARG A 363 -0.90 13.78 2.94
C ARG A 363 0.48 14.43 3.00
N ARG A 364 0.62 15.60 2.37
CA ARG A 364 1.88 16.36 2.30
C ARG A 364 2.37 16.80 3.67
N LYS A 365 1.47 17.36 4.50
CA LYS A 365 1.83 17.82 5.86
C LYS A 365 2.27 16.66 6.75
N ALA A 366 1.52 15.55 6.74
CA ALA A 366 1.84 14.39 7.56
C ALA A 366 3.20 13.77 7.17
N MET A 367 3.51 13.66 5.87
CA MET A 367 4.79 13.14 5.43
C MET A 367 5.97 14.04 5.80
N MET A 368 5.82 15.36 5.69
CA MET A 368 6.87 16.31 6.08
C MET A 368 7.15 16.27 7.58
N THR A 369 6.11 16.35 8.40
CA THR A 369 6.25 16.31 9.87
C THR A 369 6.81 14.98 10.34
N GLY A 370 6.36 13.87 9.74
CA GLY A 370 6.89 12.53 10.02
C GLY A 370 8.37 12.41 9.67
N ALA A 371 8.78 12.86 8.49
CA ALA A 371 10.18 12.82 8.05
C ALA A 371 11.09 13.65 8.97
N ALA A 372 10.71 14.89 9.31
CA ALA A 372 11.48 15.74 10.19
C ALA A 372 11.64 15.11 11.59
N TRP A 373 10.55 14.58 12.16
CA TRP A 373 10.58 13.95 13.47
C TRP A 373 11.42 12.66 13.48
N MET A 374 11.28 11.82 12.47
CA MET A 374 12.11 10.61 12.30
C MET A 374 13.60 10.96 12.23
N GLY A 375 13.95 12.01 11.48
CA GLY A 375 15.33 12.48 11.36
C GLY A 375 15.90 12.91 12.72
N VAL A 376 15.14 13.67 13.52
CA VAL A 376 15.54 14.08 14.89
C VAL A 376 15.75 12.86 15.77
N CYS A 377 14.82 11.90 15.79
CA CYS A 377 14.93 10.69 16.60
C CYS A 377 16.19 9.88 16.25
N LEU A 378 16.48 9.72 14.95
CA LEU A 378 17.65 8.98 14.47
C LEU A 378 18.97 9.68 14.80
N PHE A 379 19.01 11.00 14.77
CA PHE A 379 20.20 11.75 15.19
C PHE A 379 20.48 11.57 16.68
N ILE A 380 19.46 11.67 17.53
CA ILE A 380 19.60 11.43 18.98
C ILE A 380 20.04 9.98 19.23
N TYR A 381 19.40 9.00 18.60
CA TYR A 381 19.77 7.59 18.66
C TYR A 381 21.25 7.38 18.33
N SER A 382 21.74 7.99 17.24
CA SER A 382 23.11 7.83 16.76
C SER A 382 24.13 8.48 17.69
N PHE A 383 23.88 9.71 18.13
CA PHE A 383 24.79 10.40 19.03
C PHE A 383 24.88 9.74 20.39
N VAL A 384 23.75 9.31 20.96
CA VAL A 384 23.74 8.58 22.23
C VAL A 384 24.47 7.24 22.10
N GLY A 385 24.20 6.48 21.03
CA GLY A 385 24.82 5.19 20.80
C GLY A 385 26.36 5.28 20.58
N HIS A 386 26.84 6.35 19.96
CA HIS A 386 28.27 6.50 19.70
C HIS A 386 29.05 7.11 20.88
N TYR A 387 28.50 8.14 21.55
CA TYR A 387 29.25 8.91 22.56
C TYR A 387 28.94 8.52 24.02
N GLN A 388 27.76 7.92 24.30
CA GLN A 388 27.33 7.63 25.67
C GLN A 388 27.26 6.14 25.99
N LEU A 389 27.09 5.29 24.98
CA LEU A 389 27.07 3.85 25.18
C LEU A 389 28.50 3.33 25.25
N ASP A 390 28.83 2.62 26.34
CA ASP A 390 30.06 1.85 26.43
C ASP A 390 29.92 0.58 25.58
N GLN A 391 30.58 0.55 24.42
CA GLN A 391 30.46 -0.54 23.45
C GLN A 391 31.20 -1.82 23.92
N ASP A 392 32.22 -1.70 24.80
CA ASP A 392 32.94 -2.83 25.36
C ASP A 392 32.18 -3.48 26.53
N ASN A 393 31.47 -2.66 27.31
CA ASN A 393 30.60 -3.11 28.40
C ASN A 393 29.26 -2.35 28.43
N PRO A 394 28.31 -2.67 27.53
CA PRO A 394 27.05 -1.94 27.40
C PRO A 394 26.20 -1.94 28.67
N GLN A 395 26.36 -2.97 29.53
CA GLN A 395 25.64 -3.06 30.80
C GLN A 395 26.08 -1.99 31.83
N SER A 396 27.24 -1.37 31.65
CA SER A 396 27.72 -0.26 32.49
C SER A 396 26.98 1.04 32.24
N THR A 397 26.31 1.18 31.08
CA THR A 397 25.61 2.40 30.65
C THR A 397 24.13 2.17 30.31
N PRO A 398 23.31 1.67 31.25
CA PRO A 398 21.92 1.30 30.98
C PRO A 398 21.04 2.51 30.60
N GLN A 399 21.42 3.71 31.02
CA GLN A 399 20.69 4.94 30.67
C GLN A 399 20.80 5.26 29.17
N ALA A 400 21.98 5.07 28.56
CA ALA A 400 22.19 5.26 27.14
C ALA A 400 21.33 4.26 26.33
N GLY A 401 21.35 2.98 26.70
CA GLY A 401 20.49 1.96 26.08
C GLY A 401 18.99 2.29 26.16
N ASN A 402 18.52 2.74 27.32
CA ASN A 402 17.11 3.13 27.49
C ASN A 402 16.73 4.34 26.63
N ILE A 403 17.59 5.36 26.53
CA ILE A 403 17.34 6.52 25.67
C ILE A 403 17.25 6.08 24.21
N MET A 404 18.14 5.21 23.76
CA MET A 404 18.12 4.68 22.40
C MET A 404 16.82 3.94 22.08
N ILE A 405 16.29 3.14 23.01
CA ILE A 405 15.01 2.45 22.83
C ILE A 405 13.86 3.45 22.73
N VAL A 406 13.81 4.44 23.63
CA VAL A 406 12.74 5.44 23.63
C VAL A 406 12.71 6.18 22.28
N PHE A 407 13.87 6.63 21.79
CA PHE A 407 13.92 7.33 20.51
C PHE A 407 13.66 6.41 19.32
N THR A 408 14.01 5.13 19.40
CA THR A 408 13.60 4.14 18.39
C THR A 408 12.08 3.92 18.41
N CYS A 409 11.44 3.83 19.57
CA CYS A 409 9.98 3.73 19.67
C CYS A 409 9.28 4.98 19.11
N LEU A 410 9.79 6.18 19.41
CA LEU A 410 9.26 7.44 18.88
C LEU A 410 9.45 7.54 17.35
N PHE A 411 10.59 7.06 16.84
CA PHE A 411 10.86 6.95 15.40
C PHE A 411 9.85 6.00 14.73
N ILE A 412 9.65 4.78 15.27
CA ILE A 412 8.70 3.81 14.72
C ILE A 412 7.26 4.32 14.80
N ALA A 413 6.88 5.01 15.88
CA ALA A 413 5.56 5.63 15.99
C ALA A 413 5.34 6.68 14.88
N ALA A 414 6.34 7.52 14.60
CA ALA A 414 6.27 8.47 13.50
C ALA A 414 6.20 7.79 12.12
N PHE A 415 7.00 6.74 11.91
CA PHE A 415 6.96 5.94 10.68
C PHE A 415 5.58 5.31 10.47
N ALA A 416 5.06 4.62 11.48
CA ALA A 416 3.79 3.88 11.42
C ALA A 416 2.57 4.80 11.22
N THR A 417 2.65 6.04 11.72
CA THR A 417 1.58 7.03 11.54
C THR A 417 1.65 7.80 10.23
N THR A 418 2.81 7.83 9.56
CA THR A 418 3.02 8.67 8.37
C THR A 418 3.58 7.88 7.17
N TRP A 419 4.89 7.68 7.11
CA TRP A 419 5.58 7.08 5.95
C TRP A 419 5.19 5.63 5.67
N GLY A 420 4.78 4.86 6.68
CA GLY A 420 4.31 3.48 6.49
C GLY A 420 3.12 3.40 5.54
N PRO A 421 1.95 3.95 5.91
CA PRO A 421 0.73 3.87 5.11
C PRO A 421 0.64 4.91 3.99
N LEU A 422 1.10 6.16 4.20
CA LEU A 422 0.85 7.29 3.29
C LEU A 422 1.55 7.14 1.95
N VAL A 423 2.75 6.58 1.90
CA VAL A 423 3.48 6.41 0.64
C VAL A 423 2.70 5.55 -0.35
N TRP A 424 2.09 4.45 0.12
CA TRP A 424 1.27 3.57 -0.70
C TRP A 424 0.00 4.25 -1.20
N ALA A 425 -0.66 5.03 -0.33
CA ALA A 425 -1.83 5.80 -0.69
C ALA A 425 -1.50 6.85 -1.76
N ILE A 426 -0.43 7.63 -1.55
CA ILE A 426 0.01 8.69 -2.47
C ILE A 426 0.39 8.13 -3.83
N VAL A 427 1.16 7.05 -3.87
CA VAL A 427 1.55 6.41 -5.14
C VAL A 427 0.33 5.88 -5.88
N GLY A 428 -0.71 5.41 -5.18
CA GLY A 428 -2.00 5.06 -5.77
C GLY A 428 -2.78 6.24 -6.35
N GLU A 429 -2.62 7.44 -5.78
CA GLU A 429 -3.27 8.69 -6.21
C GLU A 429 -2.46 9.46 -7.27
N LEU A 430 -1.16 9.18 -7.40
CA LEU A 430 -0.21 9.95 -8.21
C LEU A 430 -0.42 9.79 -9.71
N TYR A 431 -0.91 8.62 -10.17
CA TYR A 431 -0.91 8.26 -11.58
C TYR A 431 -2.29 8.30 -12.22
N PRO A 432 -2.42 8.76 -13.48
CA PRO A 432 -3.64 8.63 -14.27
C PRO A 432 -4.05 7.15 -14.37
N ALA A 433 -5.35 6.89 -14.48
CA ALA A 433 -5.90 5.53 -14.54
C ALA A 433 -5.22 4.67 -15.60
N ARG A 434 -4.95 5.25 -16.77
CA ARG A 434 -4.34 4.63 -17.94
C ARG A 434 -2.95 4.02 -17.69
N TYR A 435 -2.08 4.71 -16.94
CA TYR A 435 -0.69 4.30 -16.69
C TYR A 435 -0.46 3.76 -15.27
N ARG A 436 -1.49 3.79 -14.43
CA ARG A 436 -1.39 3.52 -12.99
C ARG A 436 -0.75 2.19 -12.68
N ALA A 437 -1.19 1.11 -13.32
CA ALA A 437 -0.68 -0.23 -13.03
C ALA A 437 0.83 -0.33 -13.27
N THR A 438 1.30 0.14 -14.42
CA THR A 438 2.72 0.08 -14.80
C THR A 438 3.59 0.99 -13.93
N CYS A 439 3.11 2.22 -13.66
CA CYS A 439 3.85 3.16 -12.80
C CYS A 439 3.90 2.69 -11.34
N MET A 440 2.81 2.13 -10.82
CA MET A 440 2.80 1.54 -9.48
C MET A 440 3.74 0.34 -9.38
N ALA A 441 3.76 -0.53 -10.39
CA ALA A 441 4.69 -1.67 -10.41
C ALA A 441 6.15 -1.20 -10.38
N LEU A 442 6.50 -0.17 -11.15
CA LEU A 442 7.84 0.40 -11.18
C LEU A 442 8.22 1.08 -9.84
N ALA A 443 7.29 1.83 -9.25
CA ALA A 443 7.48 2.43 -7.93
C ALA A 443 7.65 1.36 -6.85
N THR A 444 6.83 0.30 -6.87
CA THR A 444 6.94 -0.83 -5.94
C THR A 444 8.26 -1.61 -6.15
N ALA A 445 8.70 -1.79 -7.39
CA ALA A 445 10.00 -2.38 -7.69
C ALA A 445 11.15 -1.57 -7.08
N SER A 446 11.07 -0.23 -7.14
CA SER A 446 12.02 0.66 -6.47
C SER A 446 12.02 0.44 -4.94
N ASN A 447 10.84 0.28 -4.31
CA ASN A 447 10.73 -0.04 -2.89
C ASN A 447 11.48 -1.33 -2.53
N TRP A 448 11.23 -2.42 -3.25
CA TRP A 448 11.86 -3.72 -2.98
C TRP A 448 13.36 -3.73 -3.29
N LEU A 449 13.80 -2.99 -4.30
CA LEU A 449 15.23 -2.82 -4.59
C LEU A 449 15.95 -2.15 -3.40
N PHE A 450 15.41 -1.04 -2.89
CA PHE A 450 16.00 -0.35 -1.74
C PHE A 450 15.85 -1.15 -0.44
N ASN A 451 14.78 -1.93 -0.29
CA ASN A 451 14.66 -2.89 0.80
C ASN A 451 15.81 -3.91 0.77
N PHE A 452 16.12 -4.48 -0.40
CA PHE A 452 17.27 -5.37 -0.56
C PHE A 452 18.58 -4.68 -0.22
N LEU A 453 18.83 -3.48 -0.74
CA LEU A 453 20.07 -2.76 -0.47
C LEU A 453 20.26 -2.52 1.04
N ILE A 454 19.22 -2.11 1.74
CA ILE A 454 19.28 -1.91 3.20
C ILE A 454 19.49 -3.24 3.91
N SER A 455 18.68 -4.26 3.61
CA SER A 455 18.79 -5.55 4.31
C SER A 455 20.12 -6.25 4.07
N PHE A 456 20.73 -6.09 2.90
CA PHE A 456 22.03 -6.71 2.60
C PHE A 456 23.22 -5.91 3.13
N PHE A 457 23.25 -4.60 2.89
CA PHE A 457 24.43 -3.78 3.21
C PHE A 457 24.47 -3.27 4.65
N SER A 458 23.36 -3.25 5.38
CA SER A 458 23.31 -2.71 6.74
C SER A 458 24.33 -3.35 7.67
N THR A 459 24.49 -4.67 7.62
CA THR A 459 25.44 -5.39 8.47
C THR A 459 26.90 -5.05 8.18
N MET A 460 27.23 -4.81 6.89
CA MET A 460 28.58 -4.41 6.47
C MET A 460 28.89 -2.97 6.87
N ILE A 461 27.90 -2.08 6.75
CA ILE A 461 28.04 -0.66 7.06
C ILE A 461 28.10 -0.47 8.57
N THR A 462 27.21 -1.11 9.33
CA THR A 462 27.18 -1.01 10.80
C THR A 462 28.46 -1.47 11.43
N ARG A 463 29.13 -2.53 10.92
CA ARG A 463 30.46 -2.95 11.42
C ARG A 463 31.57 -1.91 11.23
N LYS A 464 31.41 -0.94 10.30
CA LYS A 464 32.42 0.09 10.02
C LYS A 464 32.15 1.41 10.71
N ILE A 465 30.89 1.81 10.86
CA ILE A 465 30.48 3.12 11.37
C ILE A 465 29.58 3.04 12.60
N ASP A 466 29.35 1.85 13.14
CA ASP A 466 28.56 1.58 14.35
C ASP A 466 27.21 2.28 14.33
N TYR A 467 26.84 2.92 15.43
CA TYR A 467 25.59 3.65 15.58
C TYR A 467 25.47 4.91 14.69
N PHE A 468 26.58 5.38 14.09
CA PHE A 468 26.52 6.46 13.09
C PHE A 468 25.75 6.08 11.82
N TYR A 469 25.45 4.79 11.62
CA TYR A 469 24.55 4.39 10.54
C TYR A 469 23.16 5.03 10.66
N GLY A 470 22.68 5.31 11.85
CA GLY A 470 21.45 6.07 12.07
C GLY A 470 21.51 7.51 11.53
N LEU A 471 22.70 8.16 11.50
CA LEU A 471 22.85 9.48 10.87
C LEU A 471 22.60 9.43 9.36
N VAL A 472 22.98 8.33 8.70
CA VAL A 472 22.72 8.15 7.27
C VAL A 472 21.20 8.17 7.01
N PHE A 473 20.45 7.39 7.77
CA PHE A 473 18.99 7.38 7.66
C PHE A 473 18.36 8.70 8.09
N GLY A 474 18.85 9.31 9.16
CA GLY A 474 18.39 10.63 9.62
C GLY A 474 18.59 11.73 8.56
N THR A 475 19.74 11.72 7.89
CA THR A 475 20.01 12.65 6.76
C THR A 475 19.06 12.36 5.59
N CYS A 476 18.81 11.08 5.27
CA CYS A 476 17.81 10.71 4.26
C CYS A 476 16.41 11.22 4.64
N CYS A 477 16.01 11.12 5.92
CA CYS A 477 14.71 11.65 6.38
C CYS A 477 14.61 13.16 6.16
N PHE A 478 15.66 13.93 6.46
CA PHE A 478 15.67 15.37 6.16
C PHE A 478 15.65 15.67 4.66
N ALA A 479 16.38 14.89 3.85
CA ALA A 479 16.31 15.02 2.39
C ALA A 479 14.89 14.74 1.88
N LEU A 480 14.22 13.73 2.41
CA LEU A 480 12.84 13.37 2.07
C LEU A 480 11.84 14.47 2.50
N PHE A 481 12.07 15.15 3.62
CA PHE A 481 11.30 16.33 3.97
C PHE A 481 11.33 17.38 2.83
N PHE A 482 12.51 17.69 2.29
CA PHE A 482 12.65 18.64 1.19
C PHE A 482 12.06 18.09 -0.12
N VAL A 483 12.20 16.81 -0.41
CA VAL A 483 11.56 16.18 -1.57
C VAL A 483 10.03 16.36 -1.50
N VAL A 484 9.41 16.06 -0.37
CA VAL A 484 7.96 16.24 -0.19
C VAL A 484 7.59 17.73 -0.27
N TYR A 485 8.41 18.62 0.31
CA TYR A 485 8.15 20.06 0.32
C TYR A 485 8.17 20.68 -1.08
N PHE A 486 9.12 20.32 -1.92
CA PHE A 486 9.31 20.95 -3.23
C PHE A 486 8.59 20.23 -4.38
N PHE A 487 8.37 18.91 -4.28
CA PHE A 487 7.94 18.12 -5.41
C PHE A 487 6.55 17.48 -5.25
N MET A 488 6.03 17.32 -4.04
CA MET A 488 4.76 16.66 -3.82
C MET A 488 3.62 17.67 -3.71
N ILE A 489 2.57 17.51 -4.52
CA ILE A 489 1.31 18.25 -4.36
C ILE A 489 0.43 17.63 -3.27
N GLU A 490 -0.47 18.43 -2.66
CA GLU A 490 -1.45 17.93 -1.69
C GLU A 490 -2.59 17.23 -2.42
N THR A 491 -2.88 15.99 -2.04
CA THR A 491 -3.89 15.13 -2.69
C THR A 491 -5.14 14.92 -1.83
N LYS A 492 -5.16 15.43 -0.59
CA LYS A 492 -6.30 15.26 0.32
C LYS A 492 -7.58 15.85 -0.26
N ASP A 493 -8.69 15.09 -0.15
CA ASP A 493 -10.05 15.48 -0.57
C ASP A 493 -10.15 15.87 -2.04
N ARG A 494 -9.25 15.29 -2.91
CA ARG A 494 -9.24 15.55 -4.34
C ARG A 494 -9.55 14.29 -5.13
N SER A 495 -10.27 14.47 -6.25
CA SER A 495 -10.45 13.38 -7.20
C SER A 495 -9.15 13.10 -7.97
N LEU A 496 -9.06 11.90 -8.55
CA LEU A 496 -7.88 11.52 -9.34
C LEU A 496 -7.74 12.39 -10.61
N GLU A 497 -8.84 12.83 -11.15
CA GLU A 497 -8.94 13.71 -12.30
C GLU A 497 -8.45 15.13 -11.96
N GLU A 498 -8.79 15.63 -10.76
CA GLU A 498 -8.27 16.90 -10.26
C GLU A 498 -6.76 16.84 -10.04
N ILE A 499 -6.26 15.74 -9.46
CA ILE A 499 -4.83 15.53 -9.26
C ILE A 499 -4.11 15.50 -10.61
N ASP A 500 -4.67 14.80 -11.60
CA ASP A 500 -4.13 14.75 -12.95
C ASP A 500 -4.04 16.16 -13.58
N THR A 501 -5.12 16.91 -13.49
CA THR A 501 -5.18 18.31 -13.95
C THR A 501 -4.13 19.19 -13.28
N MET A 502 -3.94 19.06 -11.96
CA MET A 502 -2.93 19.83 -11.23
C MET A 502 -1.50 19.55 -11.72
N TYR A 503 -1.19 18.29 -12.08
CA TYR A 503 0.11 17.95 -12.65
C TYR A 503 0.29 18.49 -14.07
N VAL A 504 -0.73 18.40 -14.92
CA VAL A 504 -0.72 18.92 -16.29
C VAL A 504 -0.57 20.44 -16.29
N LEU A 505 -1.28 21.16 -15.41
CA LEU A 505 -1.21 22.61 -15.26
C LEU A 505 0.04 23.11 -14.50
N HIS A 506 0.94 22.22 -14.11
CA HIS A 506 2.17 22.57 -13.40
C HIS A 506 1.92 23.32 -12.08
N VAL A 507 0.86 22.99 -11.34
CA VAL A 507 0.55 23.65 -10.07
C VAL A 507 1.74 23.55 -9.12
N ASN A 508 2.11 24.68 -8.50
CA ASN A 508 3.22 24.71 -7.57
C ASN A 508 2.92 23.87 -6.32
N PRO A 509 3.74 22.86 -5.99
CA PRO A 509 3.53 21.99 -4.83
C PRO A 509 3.34 22.75 -3.52
N ILE A 510 4.03 23.88 -3.31
CA ILE A 510 3.97 24.65 -2.07
C ILE A 510 2.58 25.28 -1.85
N THR A 511 1.93 25.72 -2.91
CA THR A 511 0.61 26.35 -2.87
C THR A 511 -0.53 25.42 -3.23
N SER A 512 -0.24 24.17 -3.56
CA SER A 512 -1.19 23.17 -4.07
C SER A 512 -2.41 22.93 -3.15
N SER A 513 -2.25 23.10 -1.83
CA SER A 513 -3.36 22.96 -0.88
C SER A 513 -4.46 24.04 -1.03
N LYS A 514 -4.12 25.19 -1.64
CA LYS A 514 -5.05 26.30 -1.88
C LYS A 514 -5.65 26.31 -3.29
N PHE A 515 -5.24 25.38 -4.13
CA PHE A 515 -5.72 25.27 -5.49
C PHE A 515 -7.22 24.91 -5.49
N ASP A 516 -8.02 25.68 -6.22
CA ASP A 516 -9.46 25.44 -6.40
C ASP A 516 -9.74 25.18 -7.88
N ALA A 517 -10.08 23.95 -8.21
CA ALA A 517 -10.47 23.55 -9.57
C ALA A 517 -11.79 24.20 -10.00
N GLY A 518 -12.66 24.58 -9.05
CA GLY A 518 -13.92 25.25 -9.31
C GLY A 518 -13.76 26.67 -9.85
N SER A 519 -12.65 27.37 -9.54
CA SER A 519 -12.36 28.70 -10.07
C SER A 519 -12.03 28.64 -11.56
N LEU A 520 -11.25 27.66 -11.99
CA LEU A 520 -10.87 27.46 -13.41
C LEU A 520 -12.07 27.06 -14.28
N ARG A 521 -13.08 26.41 -13.68
CA ARG A 521 -14.34 26.07 -14.35
C ARG A 521 -15.20 27.32 -14.60
N LYS A 522 -15.19 28.27 -13.67
CA LYS A 522 -15.92 29.56 -13.81
C LYS A 522 -15.27 30.48 -14.83
N ASP A 523 -13.96 30.40 -15.00
CA ASP A 523 -13.20 31.26 -15.91
C ASP A 523 -13.14 30.71 -17.35
N GLY A 524 -13.82 29.57 -17.65
CA GLY A 524 -13.88 28.95 -18.97
C GLY A 524 -12.55 28.40 -19.48
N LEU A 525 -11.54 28.30 -18.60
CA LEU A 525 -10.19 27.83 -18.92
C LEU A 525 -10.10 26.30 -19.04
N ILE A 526 -11.11 25.59 -18.55
CA ILE A 526 -11.18 24.12 -18.60
C ILE A 526 -12.51 23.68 -19.15
N ASP A 527 -12.52 23.03 -20.30
CA ASP A 527 -13.65 22.31 -20.86
C ASP A 527 -13.76 20.94 -20.18
N THR A 528 -14.67 20.82 -19.22
CA THR A 528 -14.83 19.62 -18.39
C THR A 528 -15.33 18.40 -19.17
N ASP A 529 -16.06 18.61 -20.25
CA ASP A 529 -16.60 17.50 -21.06
C ASP A 529 -15.48 16.79 -21.85
N ARG A 530 -14.35 17.46 -22.06
CA ARG A 530 -13.15 16.87 -22.68
C ARG A 530 -12.17 16.22 -21.69
N LEU A 531 -12.18 16.66 -20.42
CA LEU A 531 -11.38 16.06 -19.36
C LEU A 531 -11.94 14.70 -18.90
N GLU A 532 -13.26 14.54 -18.89
CA GLU A 532 -13.92 13.27 -18.55
C GLU A 532 -13.64 12.16 -19.57
N LEU A 533 -13.31 12.50 -20.82
CA LEU A 533 -13.03 11.54 -21.89
C LEU A 533 -11.56 11.12 -22.04
N GLY A 534 -10.64 11.59 -21.20
CA GLY A 534 -9.21 11.19 -21.25
C GLY A 534 -8.47 11.56 -22.55
N ALA A 535 -9.11 12.31 -23.47
CA ALA A 535 -8.59 12.62 -24.81
C ALA A 535 -7.81 13.97 -24.89
N GLY A 536 -7.64 14.69 -23.75
CA GLY A 536 -7.37 16.12 -23.75
C GLY A 536 -5.95 16.59 -24.07
N ALA A 537 -4.91 15.78 -23.87
CA ALA A 537 -3.55 16.32 -23.86
C ALA A 537 -2.95 16.63 -25.25
N ARG A 538 -3.41 15.97 -26.31
CA ARG A 538 -2.86 16.20 -27.67
C ARG A 538 -3.51 17.37 -28.43
N THR A 539 -4.70 17.80 -28.02
CA THR A 539 -5.45 18.89 -28.68
C THR A 539 -5.06 20.27 -28.15
N PHE A 540 -4.59 20.40 -26.91
CA PHE A 540 -4.18 21.69 -26.36
C PHE A 540 -2.94 22.28 -27.07
N SER A 541 -1.94 21.46 -27.42
CA SER A 541 -0.75 21.93 -28.14
C SER A 541 -1.06 22.46 -29.56
N LYS A 542 -2.08 21.93 -30.22
CA LYS A 542 -2.53 22.40 -31.55
C LYS A 542 -3.43 23.63 -31.46
N ALA A 543 -4.23 23.77 -30.42
CA ALA A 543 -5.09 24.94 -30.23
C ALA A 543 -4.30 26.18 -29.79
N GLU A 544 -3.27 26.04 -28.94
CA GLU A 544 -2.37 27.13 -28.59
C GLU A 544 -1.52 27.62 -29.78
N GLN A 545 -1.06 26.71 -30.64
CA GLN A 545 -0.34 27.08 -31.88
C GLN A 545 -1.25 27.72 -32.92
N ALA A 546 -2.53 27.35 -32.97
CA ALA A 546 -3.52 27.98 -33.86
C ALA A 546 -3.95 29.38 -33.35
N GLY A 547 -4.02 29.59 -32.02
CA GLY A 547 -4.36 30.87 -31.41
C GLY A 547 -3.26 31.92 -31.50
N GLN A 548 -2.01 31.54 -31.56
CA GLN A 548 -0.87 32.48 -31.74
C GLN A 548 -0.67 32.92 -33.20
N ASN A 549 -1.16 32.15 -34.18
CA ASN A 549 -1.08 32.52 -35.61
C ASN A 549 -2.32 33.23 -36.16
N GLY A 550 -3.32 33.53 -35.31
CA GLY A 550 -4.64 34.08 -35.68
C GLY A 550 -4.74 35.62 -35.63
N HIS A 551 -3.67 36.38 -35.45
CA HIS A 551 -3.68 37.84 -35.51
C HIS A 551 -2.93 38.35 -36.74
N SER A 552 -3.42 38.01 -37.91
CA SER A 552 -3.26 38.83 -39.13
C SER A 552 -4.23 38.39 -40.22
N ASN A 553 -5.20 39.24 -40.49
CA ASN A 553 -5.96 39.47 -41.72
C ASN A 553 -6.41 38.33 -42.61
N GLY A 554 -7.71 38.31 -42.87
CA GLY A 554 -8.23 37.84 -44.16
C GLY A 554 -9.53 37.09 -44.10
N ILE A 555 -10.57 37.75 -44.49
CA ILE A 555 -11.89 37.22 -44.88
C ILE A 555 -11.68 36.10 -45.90
N LEU A 556 -12.08 34.88 -45.57
CA LEU A 556 -12.10 33.75 -46.54
C LEU A 556 -13.55 33.56 -47.06
N GLU A 557 -13.68 33.55 -48.36
CA GLU A 557 -14.90 33.31 -49.11
C GLU A 557 -15.43 31.87 -49.00
N PRO A 558 -16.72 31.61 -49.30
CA PRO A 558 -17.43 30.36 -49.00
C PRO A 558 -17.11 29.12 -49.87
N ALA A 559 -16.09 29.17 -50.72
CA ALA A 559 -15.86 28.12 -51.73
C ALA A 559 -14.91 26.96 -51.30
N GLU A 560 -14.23 27.06 -50.15
CA GLU A 560 -13.21 26.04 -49.72
C GLU A 560 -13.73 25.07 -48.64
N ARG A 561 -15.03 24.90 -48.45
CA ARG A 561 -15.61 23.96 -47.49
C ARG A 561 -15.84 22.53 -48.00
N GLN A 562 -15.44 22.21 -49.21
CA GLN A 562 -15.73 20.89 -49.83
C GLN A 562 -14.55 19.89 -49.93
N GLU A 563 -13.33 20.24 -49.49
CA GLU A 563 -12.19 19.31 -49.64
C GLU A 563 -11.62 18.75 -48.30
N LEU A 564 -12.38 18.76 -47.21
CA LEU A 564 -11.95 18.16 -45.94
C LEU A 564 -12.90 17.04 -45.48
N GLN A 565 -13.49 16.29 -46.43
CA GLN A 565 -14.13 15.00 -46.17
C GLN A 565 -13.64 13.99 -47.19
N VAL A 566 -12.45 13.44 -46.96
CA VAL A 566 -12.05 12.07 -47.36
C VAL A 566 -11.06 11.56 -46.30
#